data_efa09df1bd3e721b2dc2215fd5629533
#
_entry.id   efa09df1bd3e721b2dc2215fd5629533
#
_cell.length_a   1.000
_cell.length_b   1.000
_cell.length_c   1.000
_cell.angle_alpha   90.00
_cell.angle_beta   90.00
_cell.angle_gamma   90.00
#
_symmetry.space_group_name_H-M   'P 1'
#
loop_
_entity.id
_entity.type
_entity.pdbx_description
1 polymer ?
#
loop_
_entity_poly.entity_id
_entity_poly.type
_entity_poly.pdbx_seq_one_letter_code
_entity_poly.pdbx_strand_id
1 'polypeptide(L)'
;MKEFYNYKEIEQEVQDRWDQQKPYEANIDTKKPKYYCLSMLPYPSGNLHMGHVRNYSIGDAVSRYKRLKGFNVLQPMGWDAFGLPAENAAIDKKVHPQEWTEQNINHMKEQLNSLGFAYDWTKEINTSDESYYKFEQELFLKFYEKGLAYRKKSLVNWDPIDMTVLANEQVIDGKGWRTGAEVELKEIETWFLKITDYADELEEGLEKIDWPENVKNMQKNWIGKSRGTEISFETNQGSELKAFTTRPDTLFGVTFFGISPNHPFVDELSKNNDEIKKFLEEVKKVSSAEADQAKAEKLGYKTEVNIIHPITKDLIDRKSTRLNSSHRCISYA
;
A
#
# COMPACT_ATOMS: atom_id res chain seq x y z
N MET A 1 -12.24 52.85 -20.38
CA MET A 1 -11.47 51.74 -19.76
C MET A 1 -11.38 52.04 -18.27
N LYS A 2 -11.68 51.08 -17.38
CA LYS A 2 -11.44 51.27 -15.94
C LYS A 2 -9.92 51.44 -15.75
N GLU A 3 -9.53 52.43 -14.98
CA GLU A 3 -8.13 52.84 -14.77
C GLU A 3 -7.30 51.75 -14.03
N PHE A 4 -7.98 50.82 -13.37
CA PHE A 4 -7.38 49.71 -12.62
C PHE A 4 -8.06 48.37 -12.96
N TYR A 5 -7.25 47.32 -13.08
CA TYR A 5 -7.71 45.94 -13.21
C TYR A 5 -8.28 45.45 -11.86
N ASN A 6 -9.62 45.44 -11.74
CA ASN A 6 -10.29 44.89 -10.57
C ASN A 6 -10.55 43.39 -10.78
N TYR A 7 -9.59 42.58 -10.37
CA TYR A 7 -9.64 41.12 -10.59
C TYR A 7 -10.87 40.49 -9.95
N LYS A 8 -11.30 40.92 -8.77
CA LYS A 8 -12.45 40.31 -8.07
C LYS A 8 -13.76 40.45 -8.85
N GLU A 9 -14.01 41.62 -9.41
CA GLU A 9 -15.21 41.84 -10.23
C GLU A 9 -15.14 41.11 -11.55
N ILE A 10 -13.98 41.10 -12.21
CA ILE A 10 -13.79 40.47 -13.52
C ILE A 10 -13.84 38.96 -13.40
N GLU A 11 -13.20 38.37 -12.39
CA GLU A 11 -13.21 36.94 -12.16
C GLU A 11 -14.63 36.42 -11.89
N GLN A 12 -15.40 37.13 -11.05
CA GLN A 12 -16.77 36.75 -10.78
C GLN A 12 -17.65 36.84 -12.03
N GLU A 13 -17.57 37.96 -12.77
CA GLU A 13 -18.32 38.13 -14.03
C GLU A 13 -18.00 37.01 -15.04
N VAL A 14 -16.72 36.61 -15.14
CA VAL A 14 -16.30 35.56 -16.06
C VAL A 14 -16.80 34.20 -15.60
N GLN A 15 -16.74 33.87 -14.31
CA GLN A 15 -17.24 32.63 -13.75
C GLN A 15 -18.75 32.52 -13.93
N ASP A 16 -19.53 33.57 -13.67
CA ASP A 16 -20.97 33.62 -13.90
C ASP A 16 -21.31 33.36 -15.39
N ARG A 17 -20.49 33.89 -16.30
CA ARG A 17 -20.63 33.62 -17.76
C ARG A 17 -20.32 32.18 -18.10
N TRP A 18 -19.28 31.56 -17.50
CA TRP A 18 -18.99 30.17 -17.72
C TRP A 18 -20.10 29.25 -17.18
N ASP A 19 -20.69 29.60 -16.05
CA ASP A 19 -21.81 28.86 -15.49
C ASP A 19 -23.05 28.88 -16.40
N GLN A 20 -23.26 30.00 -17.15
CA GLN A 20 -24.33 30.08 -18.14
C GLN A 20 -24.00 29.37 -19.44
N GLN A 21 -22.78 29.51 -19.94
CA GLN A 21 -22.35 29.00 -21.27
C GLN A 21 -21.86 27.56 -21.25
N LYS A 22 -21.50 27.04 -20.07
CA LYS A 22 -20.96 25.67 -19.89
C LYS A 22 -19.81 25.31 -20.84
N PRO A 23 -18.76 26.16 -21.03
CA PRO A 23 -17.75 25.99 -22.07
C PRO A 23 -16.84 24.76 -21.81
N TYR A 24 -16.87 24.19 -20.62
CA TYR A 24 -16.00 23.10 -20.21
C TYR A 24 -16.69 21.73 -20.19
N GLU A 25 -18.00 21.67 -20.43
CA GLU A 25 -18.70 20.41 -20.54
C GLU A 25 -18.25 19.64 -21.80
N ALA A 26 -17.84 18.38 -21.61
CA ALA A 26 -17.42 17.52 -22.71
C ALA A 26 -18.66 16.91 -23.41
N ASN A 27 -18.73 17.10 -24.72
CA ASN A 27 -19.77 16.53 -25.54
C ASN A 27 -19.25 15.32 -26.29
N ILE A 28 -20.14 14.39 -26.64
CA ILE A 28 -19.81 13.26 -27.51
C ILE A 28 -19.71 13.80 -28.95
N ASP A 29 -18.50 14.24 -29.33
CA ASP A 29 -18.20 14.69 -30.69
C ASP A 29 -17.13 13.77 -31.29
N THR A 30 -17.52 12.96 -32.26
CA THR A 30 -16.63 12.01 -32.93
C THR A 30 -15.75 12.66 -34.00
N LYS A 31 -15.99 13.92 -34.37
CA LYS A 31 -15.25 14.65 -35.38
C LYS A 31 -14.00 15.33 -34.83
N LYS A 32 -13.99 15.66 -33.54
CA LYS A 32 -12.83 16.27 -32.88
C LYS A 32 -11.92 15.22 -32.28
N PRO A 33 -10.59 15.43 -32.30
CA PRO A 33 -9.67 14.58 -31.59
C PRO A 33 -9.97 14.66 -30.08
N LYS A 34 -9.95 13.51 -29.40
CA LYS A 34 -10.26 13.40 -27.96
C LYS A 34 -9.01 13.66 -27.14
N TYR A 35 -9.20 14.30 -26.01
CA TYR A 35 -8.16 14.45 -25.00
C TYR A 35 -8.75 14.23 -23.60
N TYR A 36 -8.19 13.31 -22.85
CA TYR A 36 -8.58 13.03 -21.46
C TYR A 36 -7.52 13.63 -20.53
N CYS A 37 -7.91 14.60 -19.71
CA CYS A 37 -7.05 15.24 -18.74
C CYS A 37 -7.52 14.90 -17.33
N LEU A 38 -6.91 13.89 -16.74
CA LEU A 38 -7.21 13.46 -15.38
C LEU A 38 -6.14 13.99 -14.42
N SER A 39 -6.57 14.70 -13.39
CA SER A 39 -5.76 15.01 -12.21
C SER A 39 -6.16 14.05 -11.08
N MET A 40 -5.26 13.84 -10.12
CA MET A 40 -5.55 13.03 -8.94
C MET A 40 -6.75 13.59 -8.19
N LEU A 41 -7.74 12.74 -7.89
CA LEU A 41 -8.91 13.15 -7.12
C LEU A 41 -8.49 13.50 -5.69
N PRO A 42 -8.89 14.66 -5.14
CA PRO A 42 -8.52 15.03 -3.79
C PRO A 42 -9.30 14.21 -2.77
N TYR A 43 -8.66 14.01 -1.63
CA TYR A 43 -9.31 13.48 -0.44
C TYR A 43 -10.07 14.62 0.27
N PRO A 44 -11.39 14.48 0.57
CA PRO A 44 -12.18 15.56 1.17
C PRO A 44 -11.94 15.67 2.69
N SER A 45 -10.75 16.14 3.09
CA SER A 45 -10.32 16.22 4.49
C SER A 45 -10.39 17.63 5.10
N GLY A 46 -10.97 18.58 4.40
CA GLY A 46 -11.13 19.97 4.89
C GLY A 46 -10.85 21.02 3.82
N ASN A 47 -9.74 21.73 3.91
CA ASN A 47 -9.38 22.79 2.98
C ASN A 47 -8.42 22.33 1.89
N LEU A 48 -8.46 22.96 0.71
CA LEU A 48 -7.38 22.87 -0.26
C LEU A 48 -6.10 23.48 0.32
N HIS A 49 -4.98 22.94 -0.07
CA HIS A 49 -3.66 23.48 0.23
C HIS A 49 -2.87 23.74 -1.07
N MET A 50 -1.73 24.43 -0.98
CA MET A 50 -0.93 24.79 -2.15
C MET A 50 -0.50 23.60 -3.01
N GLY A 51 -0.37 22.40 -2.44
CA GLY A 51 -0.14 21.16 -3.20
C GLY A 51 -1.27 20.84 -4.17
N HIS A 52 -2.53 21.00 -3.74
CA HIS A 52 -3.71 20.86 -4.60
C HIS A 52 -3.69 21.92 -5.71
N VAL A 53 -3.46 23.18 -5.36
CA VAL A 53 -3.41 24.29 -6.34
C VAL A 53 -2.36 24.00 -7.41
N ARG A 54 -1.15 23.60 -7.01
CA ARG A 54 -0.08 23.24 -7.95
C ARG A 54 -0.50 22.10 -8.90
N ASN A 55 -1.02 21.02 -8.34
CA ASN A 55 -1.41 19.84 -9.12
C ASN A 55 -2.49 20.18 -10.15
N TYR A 56 -3.53 20.88 -9.71
CA TYR A 56 -4.70 21.16 -10.56
C TYR A 56 -4.44 22.27 -11.58
N SER A 57 -3.61 23.26 -11.25
CA SER A 57 -3.21 24.32 -12.20
C SER A 57 -2.46 23.75 -13.41
N ILE A 58 -1.62 22.71 -13.22
CA ILE A 58 -0.91 22.07 -14.31
C ILE A 58 -1.91 21.37 -15.25
N GLY A 59 -2.82 20.60 -14.71
CA GLY A 59 -3.88 19.94 -15.49
C GLY A 59 -4.79 20.93 -16.21
N ASP A 60 -5.18 22.01 -15.54
CA ASP A 60 -6.01 23.08 -16.10
C ASP A 60 -5.34 23.78 -17.29
N ALA A 61 -4.07 24.14 -17.14
CA ALA A 61 -3.30 24.75 -18.23
C ALA A 61 -3.23 23.84 -19.47
N VAL A 62 -2.94 22.54 -19.29
CA VAL A 62 -2.91 21.57 -20.39
C VAL A 62 -4.30 21.43 -21.02
N SER A 63 -5.34 21.32 -20.23
CA SER A 63 -6.72 21.18 -20.67
C SER A 63 -7.17 22.37 -21.51
N ARG A 64 -6.93 23.61 -21.05
CA ARG A 64 -7.22 24.83 -21.79
C ARG A 64 -6.46 24.93 -23.09
N TYR A 65 -5.16 24.59 -23.06
CA TYR A 65 -4.34 24.56 -24.29
C TYR A 65 -4.90 23.57 -25.33
N LYS A 66 -5.28 22.38 -24.90
CA LYS A 66 -5.87 21.37 -25.79
C LYS A 66 -7.22 21.81 -26.38
N ARG A 67 -8.08 22.46 -25.57
CA ARG A 67 -9.33 23.06 -26.09
C ARG A 67 -9.07 24.14 -27.15
N LEU A 68 -8.10 25.02 -26.90
CA LEU A 68 -7.69 26.04 -27.90
C LEU A 68 -7.14 25.43 -29.20
N LYS A 69 -6.54 24.21 -29.12
CA LYS A 69 -6.10 23.45 -30.29
C LYS A 69 -7.24 22.66 -30.98
N GLY A 70 -8.48 22.80 -30.54
CA GLY A 70 -9.64 22.18 -31.16
C GLY A 70 -9.94 20.77 -30.70
N PHE A 71 -9.29 20.27 -29.65
CA PHE A 71 -9.62 18.97 -29.06
C PHE A 71 -10.95 19.03 -28.29
N ASN A 72 -11.66 17.90 -28.28
CA ASN A 72 -12.73 17.63 -27.35
C ASN A 72 -12.10 17.11 -26.04
N VAL A 73 -12.09 17.95 -25.02
CA VAL A 73 -11.37 17.68 -23.77
C VAL A 73 -12.34 17.28 -22.67
N LEU A 74 -12.15 16.08 -22.13
CA LEU A 74 -12.77 15.65 -20.87
C LEU A 74 -11.79 15.89 -19.73
N GLN A 75 -12.15 16.80 -18.82
CA GLN A 75 -11.45 17.08 -17.57
C GLN A 75 -12.42 16.92 -16.41
N PRO A 76 -12.59 15.70 -15.90
CA PRO A 76 -13.48 15.45 -14.77
C PRO A 76 -12.85 15.89 -13.46
N MET A 77 -13.67 16.02 -12.43
CA MET A 77 -13.27 16.13 -11.04
C MET A 77 -14.06 15.13 -10.20
N GLY A 78 -13.54 14.78 -9.06
CA GLY A 78 -14.19 13.88 -8.11
C GLY A 78 -13.48 13.86 -6.77
N TRP A 79 -13.93 12.95 -5.91
CA TRP A 79 -13.54 12.89 -4.51
C TRP A 79 -13.14 11.45 -4.17
N ASP A 80 -11.92 11.29 -3.71
CA ASP A 80 -11.45 10.06 -3.09
C ASP A 80 -11.91 10.06 -1.63
N ALA A 81 -13.11 9.52 -1.39
CA ALA A 81 -13.88 9.84 -0.18
C ALA A 81 -13.94 8.72 0.87
N PHE A 82 -13.41 7.53 0.57
CA PHE A 82 -13.26 6.47 1.56
C PHE A 82 -11.99 6.60 2.36
N GLY A 83 -12.02 6.11 3.61
CA GLY A 83 -10.81 5.85 4.38
C GLY A 83 -10.83 6.43 5.79
N LEU A 84 -9.85 5.98 6.58
CA LEU A 84 -9.66 6.32 7.99
C LEU A 84 -9.56 7.82 8.30
N PRO A 85 -8.98 8.70 7.46
CA PRO A 85 -8.93 10.12 7.81
C PRO A 85 -10.30 10.77 7.97
N ALA A 86 -11.30 10.39 7.16
CA ALA A 86 -12.68 10.89 7.32
C ALA A 86 -13.32 10.34 8.59
N GLU A 87 -13.13 9.06 8.86
CA GLU A 87 -13.64 8.41 10.08
C GLU A 87 -13.02 9.01 11.34
N ASN A 88 -11.71 9.24 11.34
CA ASN A 88 -11.01 9.85 12.48
C ASN A 88 -11.51 11.28 12.74
N ALA A 89 -11.62 12.10 11.71
CA ALA A 89 -12.14 13.45 11.83
C ALA A 89 -13.59 13.47 12.34
N ALA A 90 -14.41 12.51 11.90
CA ALA A 90 -15.79 12.35 12.35
C ALA A 90 -15.86 11.95 13.83
N ILE A 91 -14.99 11.05 14.27
CA ILE A 91 -14.89 10.66 15.69
C ILE A 91 -14.49 11.86 16.54
N ASP A 92 -13.43 12.56 16.17
CA ASP A 92 -12.91 13.72 16.90
C ASP A 92 -13.95 14.84 17.03
N LYS A 93 -14.74 15.05 15.96
CA LYS A 93 -15.78 16.08 15.91
C LYS A 93 -17.15 15.59 16.35
N LYS A 94 -17.30 14.29 16.63
CA LYS A 94 -18.57 13.65 17.04
C LYS A 94 -19.70 13.86 16.01
N VAL A 95 -19.38 13.75 14.73
CA VAL A 95 -20.32 13.82 13.61
C VAL A 95 -20.30 12.52 12.81
N HIS A 96 -21.33 12.28 12.00
CA HIS A 96 -21.33 11.11 11.14
C HIS A 96 -20.30 11.26 9.99
N PRO A 97 -19.51 10.21 9.64
CA PRO A 97 -18.48 10.30 8.59
C PRO A 97 -19.01 10.80 7.24
N GLN A 98 -20.19 10.35 6.83
CA GLN A 98 -20.82 10.80 5.59
C GLN A 98 -21.10 12.30 5.62
N GLU A 99 -21.72 12.80 6.67
CA GLU A 99 -22.05 14.22 6.81
C GLU A 99 -20.79 15.08 6.80
N TRP A 100 -19.74 14.66 7.53
CA TRP A 100 -18.44 15.31 7.50
C TRP A 100 -17.82 15.36 6.10
N THR A 101 -17.88 14.23 5.39
CA THR A 101 -17.35 14.11 4.03
C THR A 101 -18.09 15.02 3.05
N GLU A 102 -19.42 15.03 3.09
CA GLU A 102 -20.26 15.86 2.23
C GLU A 102 -20.02 17.37 2.47
N GLN A 103 -19.88 17.79 3.73
CA GLN A 103 -19.54 19.17 4.07
C GLN A 103 -18.19 19.59 3.50
N ASN A 104 -17.18 18.71 3.60
CA ASN A 104 -15.86 18.99 3.07
C ASN A 104 -15.86 19.00 1.53
N ILE A 105 -16.58 18.09 0.88
CA ILE A 105 -16.75 18.09 -0.58
C ILE A 105 -17.31 19.43 -1.05
N ASN A 106 -18.40 19.88 -0.45
CA ASN A 106 -19.02 21.15 -0.81
C ASN A 106 -18.07 22.33 -0.62
N HIS A 107 -17.38 22.38 0.52
CA HIS A 107 -16.42 23.43 0.81
C HIS A 107 -15.23 23.45 -0.17
N MET A 108 -14.62 22.29 -0.42
CA MET A 108 -13.49 22.19 -1.36
C MET A 108 -13.92 22.46 -2.80
N LYS A 109 -15.16 22.12 -3.17
CA LYS A 109 -15.73 22.45 -4.47
C LYS A 109 -15.87 23.97 -4.66
N GLU A 110 -16.35 24.68 -3.64
CA GLU A 110 -16.38 26.16 -3.65
C GLU A 110 -14.98 26.73 -3.84
N GLN A 111 -13.97 26.20 -3.15
CA GLN A 111 -12.58 26.63 -3.30
C GLN A 111 -12.05 26.35 -4.72
N LEU A 112 -12.32 25.18 -5.31
CA LEU A 112 -11.93 24.85 -6.68
C LEU A 112 -12.62 25.77 -7.70
N ASN A 113 -13.88 26.07 -7.50
CA ASN A 113 -14.62 27.01 -8.35
C ASN A 113 -14.05 28.43 -8.26
N SER A 114 -13.67 28.89 -7.08
CA SER A 114 -13.05 30.21 -6.90
C SER A 114 -11.71 30.33 -7.62
N LEU A 115 -10.99 29.22 -7.83
CA LEU A 115 -9.77 29.18 -8.63
C LEU A 115 -10.04 29.20 -10.15
N GLY A 116 -11.30 29.05 -10.56
CA GLY A 116 -11.71 29.12 -11.95
C GLY A 116 -11.22 28.00 -12.84
N PHE A 117 -10.99 26.80 -12.30
CA PHE A 117 -10.55 25.64 -13.09
C PHE A 117 -11.61 25.16 -14.09
N ALA A 118 -11.15 24.68 -15.23
CA ALA A 118 -11.97 24.26 -16.37
C ALA A 118 -12.50 22.81 -16.25
N TYR A 119 -13.04 22.46 -15.08
CA TYR A 119 -13.60 21.14 -14.85
C TYR A 119 -14.98 20.96 -15.49
N ASP A 120 -15.25 19.75 -15.96
CA ASP A 120 -16.58 19.31 -16.32
C ASP A 120 -17.31 18.76 -15.07
N TRP A 121 -17.99 19.63 -14.36
CA TRP A 121 -18.74 19.25 -13.14
C TRP A 121 -19.93 18.33 -13.42
N THR A 122 -20.35 18.14 -14.67
CA THR A 122 -21.37 17.12 -15.01
C THR A 122 -20.82 15.70 -14.93
N LYS A 123 -19.48 15.57 -14.83
CA LYS A 123 -18.75 14.32 -14.68
C LYS A 123 -18.11 14.20 -13.30
N GLU A 124 -18.66 14.92 -12.33
CA GLU A 124 -18.25 14.78 -10.93
C GLU A 124 -18.56 13.38 -10.41
N ILE A 125 -17.59 12.80 -9.68
CA ILE A 125 -17.75 11.49 -9.05
C ILE A 125 -17.37 11.57 -7.57
N ASN A 126 -18.02 10.74 -6.76
CA ASN A 126 -17.67 10.53 -5.37
C ASN A 126 -17.50 9.02 -5.14
N THR A 127 -16.30 8.59 -4.78
CA THR A 127 -15.97 7.16 -4.63
C THR A 127 -16.76 6.50 -3.50
N SER A 128 -17.23 7.26 -2.51
CA SER A 128 -18.07 6.75 -1.42
C SER A 128 -19.58 6.74 -1.75
N ASP A 129 -19.97 7.17 -2.94
CA ASP A 129 -21.37 7.11 -3.39
C ASP A 129 -21.74 5.72 -3.88
N GLU A 130 -22.94 5.26 -3.56
CA GLU A 130 -23.45 3.94 -3.97
C GLU A 130 -23.45 3.78 -5.50
N SER A 131 -23.74 4.85 -6.23
CA SER A 131 -23.72 4.84 -7.69
C SER A 131 -22.32 4.54 -8.26
N TYR A 132 -21.27 4.81 -7.51
CA TYR A 132 -19.88 4.53 -7.87
C TYR A 132 -19.43 3.17 -7.35
N TYR A 133 -19.46 2.92 -6.03
CA TYR A 133 -18.83 1.73 -5.45
C TYR A 133 -19.55 0.42 -5.80
N LYS A 134 -20.80 0.44 -6.26
CA LYS A 134 -21.46 -0.76 -6.76
C LYS A 134 -20.68 -1.46 -7.88
N PHE A 135 -19.97 -0.70 -8.72
CA PHE A 135 -19.13 -1.27 -9.78
C PHE A 135 -17.84 -1.88 -9.22
N GLU A 136 -17.30 -1.33 -8.13
CA GLU A 136 -16.17 -1.92 -7.44
C GLU A 136 -16.55 -3.25 -6.76
N GLN A 137 -17.75 -3.32 -6.18
CA GLN A 137 -18.29 -4.55 -5.63
C GLN A 137 -18.51 -5.61 -6.72
N GLU A 138 -19.04 -5.22 -7.89
CA GLU A 138 -19.18 -6.12 -9.04
C GLU A 138 -17.79 -6.63 -9.50
N LEU A 139 -16.80 -5.76 -9.59
CA LEU A 139 -15.43 -6.13 -9.95
C LEU A 139 -14.82 -7.11 -8.95
N PHE A 140 -15.03 -6.89 -7.64
CA PHE A 140 -14.59 -7.79 -6.60
C PHE A 140 -15.22 -9.19 -6.75
N LEU A 141 -16.53 -9.27 -7.05
CA LEU A 141 -17.20 -10.54 -7.29
C LEU A 141 -16.59 -11.27 -8.49
N LYS A 142 -16.28 -10.57 -9.58
CA LYS A 142 -15.59 -11.15 -10.74
C LYS A 142 -14.16 -11.66 -10.39
N PHE A 143 -13.44 -10.97 -9.50
CA PHE A 143 -12.17 -11.46 -8.99
C PHE A 143 -12.34 -12.74 -8.16
N TYR A 144 -13.36 -12.78 -7.31
CA TYR A 144 -13.69 -13.95 -6.52
C TYR A 144 -14.06 -15.15 -7.40
N GLU A 145 -14.95 -14.97 -8.39
CA GLU A 145 -15.34 -16.00 -9.36
C GLU A 145 -14.14 -16.58 -10.13
N LYS A 146 -13.16 -15.73 -10.45
CA LYS A 146 -11.90 -16.16 -11.10
C LYS A 146 -10.87 -16.73 -10.14
N GLY A 147 -11.17 -16.81 -8.86
CA GLY A 147 -10.23 -17.28 -7.83
C GLY A 147 -9.04 -16.34 -7.59
N LEU A 148 -9.12 -15.09 -8.03
CA LEU A 148 -8.12 -14.05 -7.79
C LEU A 148 -8.26 -13.42 -6.39
N ALA A 149 -9.48 -13.36 -5.87
CA ALA A 149 -9.77 -12.99 -4.49
C ALA A 149 -10.07 -14.27 -3.68
N TYR A 150 -9.45 -14.40 -2.51
CA TYR A 150 -9.62 -15.57 -1.64
C TYR A 150 -9.49 -15.18 -0.17
N ARG A 151 -9.99 -16.03 0.71
CA ARG A 151 -9.86 -15.85 2.16
C ARG A 151 -8.85 -16.83 2.73
N LYS A 152 -8.04 -16.37 3.65
CA LYS A 152 -7.19 -17.20 4.50
C LYS A 152 -6.96 -16.56 5.86
N LYS A 153 -6.59 -17.37 6.82
CA LYS A 153 -6.09 -16.90 8.11
C LYS A 153 -4.68 -16.32 7.94
N SER A 154 -4.46 -15.17 8.53
CA SER A 154 -3.16 -14.48 8.52
C SER A 154 -2.97 -13.72 9.83
N LEU A 155 -1.72 -13.63 10.26
CA LEU A 155 -1.34 -12.75 11.35
C LEU A 155 -1.42 -11.29 10.87
N VAL A 156 -2.12 -10.48 11.62
CA VAL A 156 -2.30 -9.05 11.35
C VAL A 156 -1.98 -8.25 12.60
N ASN A 157 -1.57 -7.00 12.42
CA ASN A 157 -1.45 -6.05 13.52
C ASN A 157 -2.86 -5.65 13.98
N TRP A 158 -3.17 -5.91 15.23
CA TRP A 158 -4.47 -5.63 15.83
C TRP A 158 -4.35 -4.55 16.90
N ASP A 159 -5.14 -3.50 16.77
CA ASP A 159 -5.31 -2.50 17.82
C ASP A 159 -6.47 -2.92 18.74
N PRO A 160 -6.21 -3.24 20.02
CA PRO A 160 -7.24 -3.73 20.93
C PRO A 160 -8.19 -2.62 21.42
N ILE A 161 -7.82 -1.33 21.30
CA ILE A 161 -8.67 -0.20 21.67
C ILE A 161 -9.60 0.15 20.52
N ASP A 162 -9.06 0.31 19.32
CA ASP A 162 -9.86 0.63 18.12
C ASP A 162 -10.57 -0.59 17.53
N MET A 163 -10.27 -1.80 18.03
CA MET A 163 -10.85 -3.05 17.54
C MET A 163 -10.71 -3.22 16.04
N THR A 164 -9.55 -2.84 15.49
CA THR A 164 -9.30 -2.84 14.04
C THR A 164 -7.92 -3.38 13.68
N VAL A 165 -7.77 -3.78 12.40
CA VAL A 165 -6.49 -4.16 11.81
C VAL A 165 -5.73 -2.92 11.37
N LEU A 166 -4.45 -2.88 11.69
CA LEU A 166 -3.55 -1.81 11.29
C LEU A 166 -2.60 -2.29 10.19
N ALA A 167 -2.40 -1.45 9.17
CA ALA A 167 -1.30 -1.62 8.23
C ALA A 167 0.05 -1.40 8.95
N ASN A 168 1.14 -1.91 8.37
CA ASN A 168 2.47 -1.78 8.99
C ASN A 168 2.86 -0.32 9.23
N GLU A 169 2.48 0.59 8.31
CA GLU A 169 2.75 2.02 8.40
C GLU A 169 1.96 2.72 9.53
N GLN A 170 0.94 2.06 10.04
CA GLN A 170 0.11 2.54 11.15
C GLN A 170 0.59 2.04 12.52
N VAL A 171 1.67 1.27 12.55
CA VAL A 171 2.33 0.81 13.77
C VAL A 171 3.62 1.59 13.96
N ILE A 172 3.70 2.39 15.01
CA ILE A 172 4.87 3.22 15.35
C ILE A 172 5.40 2.75 16.70
N ASP A 173 6.65 2.28 16.73
CA ASP A 173 7.30 1.77 17.94
C ASP A 173 6.47 0.68 18.66
N GLY A 174 5.82 -0.20 17.90
CA GLY A 174 4.96 -1.28 18.43
C GLY A 174 3.59 -0.83 18.92
N LYS A 175 3.21 0.42 18.68
CA LYS A 175 1.95 1.01 19.11
C LYS A 175 1.10 1.48 17.94
N GLY A 176 -0.21 1.40 18.09
CA GLY A 176 -1.15 1.97 17.12
C GLY A 176 -0.98 3.49 17.03
N TRP A 177 -0.81 3.99 15.81
CA TRP A 177 -0.53 5.41 15.49
C TRP A 177 -1.58 6.38 16.05
N ARG A 178 -2.82 5.91 16.22
CA ARG A 178 -3.96 6.70 16.67
C ARG A 178 -4.19 6.57 18.18
N THR A 179 -4.25 5.34 18.68
CA THR A 179 -4.62 5.05 20.06
C THR A 179 -3.43 5.08 21.03
N GLY A 180 -2.22 4.86 20.50
CA GLY A 180 -1.03 4.62 21.31
C GLY A 180 -1.05 3.28 22.06
N ALA A 181 -2.06 2.41 21.81
CA ALA A 181 -2.13 1.08 22.39
C ALA A 181 -1.00 0.18 21.86
N GLU A 182 -0.52 -0.73 22.69
CA GLU A 182 0.38 -1.78 22.21
C GLU A 182 -0.37 -2.68 21.21
N VAL A 183 0.24 -2.85 20.03
CA VAL A 183 -0.34 -3.64 18.95
C VAL A 183 -0.14 -5.12 19.22
N GLU A 184 -1.18 -5.90 19.05
CA GLU A 184 -1.16 -7.35 19.19
C GLU A 184 -1.09 -8.01 17.80
N LEU A 185 -0.32 -9.10 17.68
CA LEU A 185 -0.41 -9.96 16.50
C LEU A 185 -1.57 -10.93 16.70
N LYS A 186 -2.60 -10.79 15.85
CA LYS A 186 -3.81 -11.61 15.93
C LYS A 186 -4.01 -12.37 14.62
N GLU A 187 -4.30 -13.67 14.74
CA GLU A 187 -4.70 -14.45 13.58
C GLU A 187 -6.17 -14.20 13.27
N ILE A 188 -6.45 -13.62 12.13
CA ILE A 188 -7.82 -13.42 11.63
C ILE A 188 -7.96 -13.95 10.20
N GLU A 189 -9.18 -14.33 9.84
CA GLU A 189 -9.52 -14.66 8.48
C GLU A 189 -9.82 -13.39 7.69
N THR A 190 -9.02 -13.10 6.67
CA THR A 190 -9.14 -11.89 5.86
C THR A 190 -9.04 -12.19 4.36
N TRP A 191 -9.36 -11.20 3.54
CA TRP A 191 -9.31 -11.28 2.10
C TRP A 191 -7.91 -11.00 1.57
N PHE A 192 -7.53 -11.74 0.54
CA PHE A 192 -6.31 -11.59 -0.21
C PHE A 192 -6.61 -11.55 -1.71
N LEU A 193 -5.78 -10.80 -2.44
CA LEU A 193 -5.73 -10.82 -3.89
C LEU A 193 -4.44 -11.52 -4.34
N LYS A 194 -4.52 -12.36 -5.37
CA LYS A 194 -3.36 -13.07 -5.93
C LYS A 194 -2.50 -12.18 -6.81
N ILE A 195 -2.02 -11.07 -6.27
CA ILE A 195 -1.23 -10.09 -7.04
C ILE A 195 0.11 -10.66 -7.50
N THR A 196 0.69 -11.61 -6.76
CA THR A 196 1.99 -12.23 -7.08
C THR A 196 1.94 -13.13 -8.32
N ASP A 197 0.76 -13.63 -8.71
CA ASP A 197 0.59 -14.40 -9.94
C ASP A 197 0.88 -13.55 -11.20
N TYR A 198 0.83 -12.23 -11.08
CA TYR A 198 1.09 -11.26 -12.15
C TYR A 198 2.48 -10.61 -12.07
N ALA A 199 3.35 -11.05 -11.16
CA ALA A 199 4.64 -10.40 -10.93
C ALA A 199 5.53 -10.40 -12.18
N ASP A 200 5.63 -11.52 -12.88
CA ASP A 200 6.41 -11.63 -14.12
C ASP A 200 5.82 -10.76 -15.24
N GLU A 201 4.50 -10.79 -15.43
CA GLU A 201 3.81 -9.98 -16.45
C GLU A 201 3.97 -8.47 -16.18
N LEU A 202 3.90 -8.06 -14.91
CA LEU A 202 4.12 -6.67 -14.51
C LEU A 202 5.56 -6.22 -14.78
N GLU A 203 6.56 -7.06 -14.45
CA GLU A 203 7.96 -6.74 -14.73
C GLU A 203 8.23 -6.61 -16.23
N GLU A 204 7.77 -7.58 -17.03
CA GLU A 204 7.91 -7.55 -18.49
C GLU A 204 7.13 -6.38 -19.12
N GLY A 205 6.01 -6.00 -18.55
CA GLY A 205 5.18 -4.87 -18.97
C GLY A 205 5.91 -3.53 -18.89
N LEU A 206 6.88 -3.38 -17.97
CA LEU A 206 7.66 -2.14 -17.82
C LEU A 206 8.47 -1.80 -19.07
N GLU A 207 8.87 -2.80 -19.87
CA GLU A 207 9.60 -2.58 -21.12
C GLU A 207 8.72 -2.04 -22.25
N LYS A 208 7.38 -2.14 -22.11
CA LYS A 208 6.41 -1.74 -23.13
C LYS A 208 5.85 -0.34 -22.91
N ILE A 209 6.19 0.31 -21.79
CA ILE A 209 5.67 1.62 -21.43
C ILE A 209 6.76 2.69 -21.46
N ASP A 210 6.37 3.90 -21.85
CA ASP A 210 7.27 5.07 -21.90
C ASP A 210 7.26 5.80 -20.55
N TRP A 211 7.80 5.13 -19.52
CA TRP A 211 8.00 5.71 -18.19
C TRP A 211 9.47 6.08 -17.97
N PRO A 212 9.75 7.07 -17.11
CA PRO A 212 11.12 7.39 -16.72
C PRO A 212 11.85 6.17 -16.13
N GLU A 213 13.11 5.98 -16.50
CA GLU A 213 13.89 4.80 -16.08
C GLU A 213 14.01 4.64 -14.55
N ASN A 214 14.11 5.74 -13.81
CA ASN A 214 14.11 5.68 -12.35
C ASN A 214 12.81 5.08 -11.79
N VAL A 215 11.66 5.36 -12.42
CA VAL A 215 10.36 4.80 -12.01
C VAL A 215 10.30 3.31 -12.35
N LYS A 216 10.75 2.91 -13.56
CA LYS A 216 10.82 1.50 -13.94
C LYS A 216 11.71 0.71 -12.97
N ASN A 217 12.87 1.26 -12.60
CA ASN A 217 13.78 0.62 -11.64
C ASN A 217 13.15 0.51 -10.24
N MET A 218 12.41 1.52 -9.79
CA MET A 218 11.66 1.43 -8.52
C MET A 218 10.62 0.30 -8.55
N GLN A 219 9.89 0.14 -9.66
CA GLN A 219 8.92 -0.95 -9.82
C GLN A 219 9.60 -2.33 -9.86
N LYS A 220 10.68 -2.49 -10.62
CA LYS A 220 11.47 -3.73 -10.67
C LYS A 220 12.00 -4.11 -9.28
N ASN A 221 12.54 -3.15 -8.55
CA ASN A 221 13.04 -3.38 -7.18
C ASN A 221 11.92 -3.74 -6.21
N TRP A 222 10.72 -3.16 -6.37
CA TRP A 222 9.55 -3.50 -5.56
C TRP A 222 9.06 -4.92 -5.83
N ILE A 223 8.98 -5.33 -7.11
CA ILE A 223 8.62 -6.71 -7.51
C ILE A 223 9.67 -7.67 -6.97
N GLY A 224 10.96 -7.30 -7.03
CA GLY A 224 12.05 -7.99 -6.37
C GLY A 224 12.26 -9.42 -6.87
N LYS A 225 12.18 -9.66 -8.19
CA LYS A 225 12.42 -10.97 -8.79
C LYS A 225 13.79 -11.51 -8.39
N SER A 226 13.79 -12.65 -7.74
CA SER A 226 15.00 -13.31 -7.26
C SER A 226 15.05 -14.74 -7.77
N ARG A 227 16.19 -15.17 -8.24
CA ARG A 227 16.45 -16.56 -8.63
C ARG A 227 17.43 -17.18 -7.65
N GLY A 228 17.11 -18.38 -7.19
CA GLY A 228 17.97 -19.08 -6.26
C GLY A 228 17.62 -20.57 -6.19
N THR A 229 18.22 -21.24 -5.23
CA THR A 229 18.08 -22.66 -5.01
C THR A 229 17.53 -22.91 -3.62
N GLU A 230 16.52 -23.76 -3.51
CA GLU A 230 16.07 -24.30 -2.23
C GLU A 230 16.95 -25.50 -1.89
N ILE A 231 17.53 -25.50 -0.69
CA ILE A 231 18.42 -26.54 -0.20
C ILE A 231 17.80 -27.16 1.03
N SER A 232 17.68 -28.48 1.02
CA SER A 232 17.20 -29.29 2.16
C SER A 232 18.36 -29.69 3.07
N PHE A 233 18.19 -29.47 4.36
CA PHE A 233 19.11 -29.84 5.43
C PHE A 233 18.42 -30.83 6.37
N GLU A 234 19.04 -31.93 6.64
CA GLU A 234 18.58 -32.89 7.67
C GLU A 234 19.06 -32.40 9.05
N THR A 235 18.23 -32.57 10.07
CA THR A 235 18.64 -32.38 11.46
C THR A 235 19.14 -33.68 12.08
N ASN A 236 19.94 -33.58 13.15
CA ASN A 236 20.34 -34.73 13.95
C ASN A 236 19.15 -35.45 14.65
N GLN A 237 17.95 -34.88 14.57
CA GLN A 237 16.72 -35.46 15.11
C GLN A 237 15.83 -36.08 14.01
N GLY A 238 16.28 -36.11 12.76
CA GLY A 238 15.58 -36.70 11.63
C GLY A 238 14.50 -35.82 10.99
N SER A 239 14.44 -34.51 11.34
CA SER A 239 13.58 -33.53 10.67
C SER A 239 14.30 -32.89 9.48
N GLU A 240 13.54 -32.50 8.45
CA GLU A 240 14.06 -31.79 7.29
C GLU A 240 13.74 -30.29 7.43
N LEU A 241 14.76 -29.45 7.23
CA LEU A 241 14.64 -28.00 7.18
C LEU A 241 15.08 -27.50 5.81
N LYS A 242 14.40 -26.50 5.27
CA LYS A 242 14.68 -25.93 3.95
C LYS A 242 15.16 -24.49 4.07
N ALA A 243 16.17 -24.15 3.29
CA ALA A 243 16.67 -22.79 3.16
C ALA A 243 16.76 -22.39 1.69
N PHE A 244 16.32 -21.18 1.36
CA PHE A 244 16.49 -20.61 0.04
C PHE A 244 17.74 -19.73 0.02
N THR A 245 18.58 -19.88 -1.02
CA THR A 245 19.75 -19.04 -1.24
C THR A 245 19.89 -18.62 -2.69
N THR A 246 20.32 -17.40 -2.93
CA THR A 246 20.72 -16.89 -4.26
C THR A 246 22.19 -17.22 -4.58
N ARG A 247 22.95 -17.72 -3.58
CA ARG A 247 24.35 -18.05 -3.67
C ARG A 247 24.63 -19.51 -3.23
N PRO A 248 24.16 -20.50 -3.99
CA PRO A 248 24.38 -21.93 -3.65
C PRO A 248 25.87 -22.31 -3.65
N ASP A 249 26.70 -21.54 -4.33
CA ASP A 249 28.17 -21.68 -4.36
C ASP A 249 28.82 -21.47 -2.97
N THR A 250 28.15 -20.76 -2.06
CA THR A 250 28.65 -20.53 -0.69
C THR A 250 28.28 -21.63 0.30
N LEU A 251 27.58 -22.68 -0.15
CA LEU A 251 27.08 -23.75 0.73
C LEU A 251 28.19 -24.42 1.56
N PHE A 252 29.38 -24.62 1.01
CA PHE A 252 30.51 -25.21 1.73
C PHE A 252 31.03 -24.35 2.90
N GLY A 253 30.69 -23.05 2.91
CA GLY A 253 31.04 -22.11 3.97
C GLY A 253 29.98 -21.98 5.07
N VAL A 254 28.88 -22.74 5.02
CA VAL A 254 27.81 -22.66 6.02
C VAL A 254 28.31 -23.03 7.40
N THR A 255 28.15 -22.11 8.35
CA THR A 255 28.60 -22.27 9.74
C THR A 255 27.46 -22.37 10.75
N PHE A 256 26.25 -21.96 10.39
CA PHE A 256 25.07 -22.08 11.23
C PHE A 256 23.78 -22.04 10.38
N PHE A 257 22.68 -22.43 10.96
CA PHE A 257 21.35 -22.39 10.36
C PHE A 257 20.43 -21.52 11.24
N GLY A 258 19.81 -20.49 10.65
CA GLY A 258 18.87 -19.62 11.34
C GLY A 258 17.42 -20.01 11.05
N ILE A 259 16.61 -20.14 12.09
CA ILE A 259 15.18 -20.47 11.96
C ILE A 259 14.36 -19.29 12.47
N SER A 260 13.31 -18.92 11.71
CA SER A 260 12.33 -17.93 12.15
C SER A 260 11.57 -18.41 13.39
N PRO A 261 11.28 -17.52 14.35
CA PRO A 261 10.46 -17.84 15.53
C PRO A 261 9.07 -18.39 15.17
N ASN A 262 8.55 -18.05 14.00
CA ASN A 262 7.23 -18.47 13.52
C ASN A 262 7.27 -19.78 12.70
N HIS A 263 8.42 -20.44 12.63
CA HIS A 263 8.53 -21.70 11.89
C HIS A 263 7.91 -22.86 12.68
N PRO A 264 7.10 -23.75 12.06
CA PRO A 264 6.42 -24.86 12.77
C PRO A 264 7.34 -25.74 13.61
N PHE A 265 8.60 -25.93 13.17
CA PHE A 265 9.61 -26.66 13.91
C PHE A 265 9.95 -26.03 15.27
N VAL A 266 9.82 -24.70 15.39
CA VAL A 266 10.06 -23.98 16.66
C VAL A 266 8.95 -24.25 17.67
N ASP A 267 7.72 -24.44 17.21
CA ASP A 267 6.61 -24.85 18.07
C ASP A 267 6.89 -26.21 18.70
N GLU A 268 7.49 -27.14 17.95
CA GLU A 268 7.89 -28.45 18.47
C GLU A 268 8.99 -28.32 19.53
N LEU A 269 10.01 -27.52 19.26
CA LEU A 269 11.12 -27.29 20.20
C LEU A 269 10.67 -26.57 21.48
N SER A 270 9.70 -25.68 21.37
CA SER A 270 9.19 -24.90 22.52
C SER A 270 8.36 -25.72 23.51
N LYS A 271 7.76 -26.84 23.07
CA LYS A 271 6.88 -27.67 23.94
C LYS A 271 7.56 -28.10 25.24
N ASN A 272 8.84 -28.45 25.16
CA ASN A 272 9.61 -29.00 26.27
C ASN A 272 10.78 -28.12 26.73
N ASN A 273 10.81 -26.84 26.31
CA ASN A 273 11.91 -25.91 26.63
C ASN A 273 11.36 -24.54 27.03
N ASP A 274 11.41 -24.22 28.33
CA ASP A 274 10.89 -22.96 28.86
C ASP A 274 11.76 -21.74 28.49
N GLU A 275 13.04 -21.92 28.20
CA GLU A 275 13.91 -20.82 27.74
C GLU A 275 13.53 -20.40 26.32
N ILE A 276 13.21 -21.37 25.44
CA ILE A 276 12.69 -21.06 24.10
C ILE A 276 11.37 -20.30 24.20
N LYS A 277 10.46 -20.71 25.10
CA LYS A 277 9.20 -19.99 25.30
C LYS A 277 9.43 -18.54 25.70
N LYS A 278 10.31 -18.30 26.68
CA LYS A 278 10.66 -16.93 27.10
C LYS A 278 11.25 -16.10 25.95
N PHE A 279 12.15 -16.68 25.18
CA PHE A 279 12.72 -16.02 23.99
C PHE A 279 11.64 -15.68 22.97
N LEU A 280 10.69 -16.56 22.70
CA LEU A 280 9.56 -16.30 21.79
C LEU A 280 8.65 -15.18 22.29
N GLU A 281 8.41 -15.08 23.60
CA GLU A 281 7.64 -13.96 24.20
C GLU A 281 8.37 -12.62 24.06
N GLU A 282 9.69 -12.61 24.17
CA GLU A 282 10.50 -11.42 23.97
C GLU A 282 10.47 -10.94 22.50
N VAL A 283 10.63 -11.88 21.56
CA VAL A 283 10.62 -11.59 20.13
C VAL A 283 9.25 -11.16 19.61
N LYS A 284 8.15 -11.64 20.19
CA LYS A 284 6.78 -11.22 19.83
C LYS A 284 6.55 -9.71 20.04
N LYS A 285 7.34 -9.07 20.88
CA LYS A 285 7.26 -7.60 21.13
C LYS A 285 7.93 -6.77 20.05
N VAL A 286 8.70 -7.40 19.15
CA VAL A 286 9.38 -6.71 18.04
C VAL A 286 8.41 -6.55 16.88
N SER A 287 8.34 -5.33 16.33
CA SER A 287 7.50 -5.01 15.16
C SER A 287 7.72 -5.97 13.99
N SER A 288 6.66 -6.34 13.29
CA SER A 288 6.72 -7.15 12.07
C SER A 288 7.15 -6.36 10.82
N ALA A 289 7.25 -5.04 10.92
CA ALA A 289 7.64 -4.18 9.80
C ALA A 289 9.12 -4.39 9.42
N GLU A 290 9.41 -4.62 8.14
CA GLU A 290 10.76 -4.90 7.64
C GLU A 290 11.77 -3.78 7.96
N ALA A 291 11.33 -2.52 7.93
CA ALA A 291 12.15 -1.35 8.27
C ALA A 291 12.53 -1.30 9.76
N ASP A 292 11.63 -1.72 10.64
CA ASP A 292 11.87 -1.75 12.08
C ASP A 292 12.76 -2.95 12.45
N GLN A 293 12.55 -4.10 11.81
CA GLN A 293 13.39 -5.28 11.97
C GLN A 293 14.83 -5.06 11.49
N ALA A 294 15.02 -4.23 10.46
CA ALA A 294 16.35 -3.87 9.99
C ALA A 294 17.14 -3.02 10.99
N LYS A 295 16.44 -2.26 11.85
CA LYS A 295 17.01 -1.38 12.88
C LYS A 295 17.06 -2.02 14.27
N ALA A 296 16.23 -3.04 14.52
CA ALA A 296 16.17 -3.73 15.80
C ALA A 296 17.47 -4.51 16.09
N GLU A 297 17.81 -4.62 17.36
CA GLU A 297 18.90 -5.48 17.80
C GLU A 297 18.57 -6.94 17.43
N LYS A 298 19.52 -7.62 16.78
CA LYS A 298 19.32 -8.99 16.32
C LYS A 298 19.47 -9.95 17.51
N LEU A 299 18.35 -10.31 18.09
CA LEU A 299 18.27 -11.31 19.13
C LEU A 299 18.38 -12.72 18.51
N GLY A 300 19.02 -13.63 19.22
CA GLY A 300 19.16 -15.03 18.78
C GLY A 300 19.30 -15.98 19.95
N TYR A 301 18.59 -17.10 19.89
CA TYR A 301 18.67 -18.18 20.85
C TYR A 301 19.33 -19.42 20.22
N LYS A 302 20.34 -19.99 20.86
CA LYS A 302 21.02 -21.20 20.39
C LYS A 302 20.22 -22.43 20.84
N THR A 303 19.80 -23.27 19.89
CA THR A 303 19.13 -24.54 20.19
C THR A 303 20.15 -25.68 20.30
N GLU A 304 19.71 -26.84 20.79
CA GLU A 304 20.50 -28.08 20.83
C GLU A 304 20.44 -28.89 19.52
N VAL A 305 19.65 -28.40 18.54
CA VAL A 305 19.48 -29.06 17.25
C VAL A 305 20.65 -28.70 16.35
N ASN A 306 21.31 -29.71 15.82
CA ASN A 306 22.36 -29.58 14.81
C ASN A 306 21.82 -29.98 13.44
N ILE A 307 22.34 -29.34 12.39
CA ILE A 307 22.02 -29.68 11.01
C ILE A 307 23.18 -30.45 10.36
N ILE A 308 22.84 -31.27 9.38
CA ILE A 308 23.79 -32.07 8.60
C ILE A 308 24.01 -31.38 7.27
N HIS A 309 25.26 -31.14 6.91
CA HIS A 309 25.59 -30.52 5.63
C HIS A 309 25.13 -31.45 4.48
N PRO A 310 24.33 -30.96 3.52
CA PRO A 310 23.65 -31.84 2.55
C PRO A 310 24.63 -32.57 1.62
N ILE A 311 25.81 -32.02 1.35
CA ILE A 311 26.83 -32.61 0.47
C ILE A 311 27.90 -33.35 1.26
N THR A 312 28.59 -32.68 2.22
CA THR A 312 29.72 -33.30 2.93
C THR A 312 29.29 -34.28 4.02
N LYS A 313 28.02 -34.22 4.44
CA LYS A 313 27.44 -35.02 5.54
C LYS A 313 28.06 -34.75 6.92
N ASP A 314 28.85 -33.67 7.03
CA ASP A 314 29.37 -33.23 8.30
C ASP A 314 28.29 -32.55 9.15
N LEU A 315 28.41 -32.65 10.47
CA LEU A 315 27.59 -31.88 11.39
C LEU A 315 28.05 -30.42 11.38
N ILE A 316 27.10 -29.50 11.13
CA ILE A 316 27.35 -28.06 11.23
C ILE A 316 27.17 -27.68 12.69
N ASP A 317 28.28 -27.75 13.44
CA ASP A 317 28.28 -27.68 14.90
C ASP A 317 28.86 -26.37 15.46
N ARG A 318 29.62 -25.60 14.68
CA ARG A 318 30.32 -24.42 15.21
C ARG A 318 29.42 -23.32 15.77
N LYS A 319 28.15 -23.30 15.32
CA LYS A 319 27.09 -22.47 15.92
C LYS A 319 25.77 -23.15 15.62
N SER A 320 25.34 -24.08 16.46
CA SER A 320 24.07 -24.79 16.35
C SER A 320 22.92 -23.90 15.84
N THR A 321 21.87 -24.54 15.33
CA THR A 321 20.64 -23.88 14.87
C THR A 321 20.24 -22.77 15.84
N ARG A 322 20.10 -21.54 15.33
CA ARG A 322 19.72 -20.37 16.13
C ARG A 322 18.31 -19.94 15.74
N LEU A 323 17.50 -19.71 16.74
CA LEU A 323 16.30 -18.93 16.55
C LEU A 323 16.72 -17.48 16.33
N ASN A 324 16.28 -16.87 15.23
CA ASN A 324 16.61 -15.50 14.88
C ASN A 324 15.34 -14.64 14.93
N SER A 325 15.42 -13.46 15.50
CA SER A 325 14.30 -12.51 15.58
C SER A 325 13.77 -12.03 14.20
N SER A 326 14.51 -12.27 13.11
CA SER A 326 14.01 -11.96 11.76
C SER A 326 13.05 -13.06 11.25
N HIS A 327 11.95 -12.65 10.63
CA HIS A 327 10.91 -13.57 10.12
C HIS A 327 11.31 -14.39 8.88
N ARG A 328 12.55 -14.32 8.43
CA ARG A 328 13.06 -15.11 7.30
C ARG A 328 14.03 -16.18 7.79
N CYS A 329 13.88 -17.42 7.29
CA CYS A 329 14.95 -18.40 7.40
C CYS A 329 16.15 -17.90 6.61
N ILE A 330 17.25 -17.61 7.28
CA ILE A 330 18.47 -17.12 6.64
C ILE A 330 19.58 -18.10 6.94
N SER A 331 20.16 -18.71 5.88
CA SER A 331 21.48 -19.33 5.99
C SER A 331 22.51 -18.24 5.70
N TYR A 332 23.43 -18.00 6.62
CA TYR A 332 24.60 -17.17 6.37
C TYR A 332 25.84 -18.08 6.21
N ALA A 333 26.51 -17.86 5.10
CA ALA A 333 27.87 -18.35 4.91
C ALA A 333 28.88 -17.36 5.50
#